data_8aba712fde7b513c4393ea98e740d39c
#
_entry.id   8aba712fde7b513c4393ea98e740d39c
#
_cell.length_a   1.000
_cell.length_b   1.000
_cell.length_c   1.000
_cell.angle_alpha   90.00
_cell.angle_beta   90.00
_cell.angle_gamma   90.00
#
_symmetry.space_group_name_H-M   'P 1'
#
loop_
_entity.id
_entity.type
_entity.pdbx_description
1 polymer ?
#
loop_
_entity_poly.entity_id
_entity_poly.type
_entity_poly.pdbx_seq_one_letter_code
_entity_poly.pdbx_strand_id
1 'polypeptide(L)'
;MKTEDIENQDEQKWKSVNQLLSRAGSHLNILEEEIDVEVQHQYMNLLEHLIKSGDFKTLREDAIIHAQDLFDEAVDDERKKTLLILLSMVDDVSIYRSIESFQKQDTPIKPWATIALQQ
;
A
#
# COMPACT_ATOMS: atom_id res chain seq x y z
N MET A 1 17.21 -16.19 24.20
CA MET A 1 17.90 -14.98 23.78
C MET A 1 17.94 -14.83 22.28
N LYS A 2 18.40 -15.82 21.54
CA LYS A 2 18.36 -15.76 20.07
C LYS A 2 16.93 -15.72 19.53
N THR A 3 16.00 -16.36 20.20
CA THR A 3 14.58 -16.34 19.83
C THR A 3 13.97 -14.96 20.06
N GLU A 4 14.39 -14.28 21.13
CA GLU A 4 13.96 -12.93 21.43
C GLU A 4 14.48 -11.93 20.40
N ASP A 5 15.72 -12.10 19.92
CA ASP A 5 16.27 -11.23 18.89
C ASP A 5 15.52 -11.37 17.57
N ILE A 6 15.10 -12.57 17.23
CA ILE A 6 14.29 -12.81 16.02
C ILE A 6 12.91 -12.19 16.19
N GLU A 7 12.30 -12.34 17.34
CA GLU A 7 11.00 -11.73 17.65
C GLU A 7 11.09 -10.21 17.63
N ASN A 8 12.17 -9.65 18.15
CA ASN A 8 12.40 -8.21 18.14
C ASN A 8 12.56 -7.64 16.73
N GLN A 9 13.21 -8.38 15.84
CA GLN A 9 13.34 -7.96 14.45
C GLN A 9 11.98 -7.96 13.75
N ASP A 10 11.16 -8.96 13.98
CA ASP A 10 9.81 -9.01 13.44
C ASP A 10 8.93 -7.91 14.04
N GLU A 11 9.04 -7.68 15.35
CA GLU A 11 8.33 -6.60 16.00
C GLU A 11 8.73 -5.23 15.46
N GLN A 12 10.01 -4.98 15.25
CA GLN A 12 10.48 -3.73 14.68
C GLN A 12 9.96 -3.52 13.27
N LYS A 13 9.92 -4.57 12.49
CA LYS A 13 9.39 -4.55 11.15
C LYS A 13 7.90 -4.19 11.16
N TRP A 14 7.13 -4.84 12.01
CA TRP A 14 5.72 -4.56 12.20
C TRP A 14 5.50 -3.16 12.74
N LYS A 15 6.35 -2.69 13.66
CA LYS A 15 6.28 -1.33 14.19
C LYS A 15 6.51 -0.30 13.10
N SER A 16 7.44 -0.52 12.19
CA SER A 16 7.69 0.40 11.09
C SER A 16 6.47 0.50 10.17
N VAL A 17 5.88 -0.63 9.82
CA VAL A 17 4.67 -0.67 9.00
C VAL A 17 3.51 -0.04 9.76
N ASN A 18 3.35 -0.38 11.04
CA ASN A 18 2.30 0.19 11.88
C ASN A 18 2.47 1.68 12.09
N GLN A 19 3.70 2.19 12.19
CA GLN A 19 3.94 3.62 12.30
C GLN A 19 3.51 4.36 11.04
N LEU A 20 3.78 3.80 9.88
CA LEU A 20 3.30 4.37 8.63
C LEU A 20 1.78 4.41 8.60
N LEU A 21 1.14 3.30 8.98
CA LEU A 21 -0.32 3.23 9.05
C LEU A 21 -0.88 4.12 10.15
N SER A 22 -0.18 4.28 11.27
CA SER A 22 -0.62 5.15 12.37
C SER A 22 -0.54 6.62 12.02
N ARG A 23 0.48 7.02 11.28
CA ARG A 23 0.54 8.38 10.74
C ARG A 23 -0.63 8.65 9.82
N ALA A 24 -0.91 7.69 8.97
CA ALA A 24 -2.10 7.71 8.13
C ALA A 24 -3.36 7.67 9.00
N GLY A 25 -3.35 6.85 10.04
CA GLY A 25 -4.48 6.68 10.96
C GLY A 25 -4.89 7.95 11.66
N SER A 26 -3.94 8.83 12.01
CA SER A 26 -4.30 10.12 12.57
C SER A 26 -5.03 10.99 11.55
N HIS A 27 -4.81 10.77 10.27
CA HIS A 27 -5.59 11.37 9.20
C HIS A 27 -6.84 10.56 8.87
N LEU A 28 -6.77 9.23 9.03
CA LEU A 28 -7.91 8.34 8.82
C LEU A 28 -9.06 8.61 9.76
N ASN A 29 -8.78 9.10 10.96
CA ASN A 29 -9.83 9.50 11.88
C ASN A 29 -10.69 10.64 11.32
N ILE A 30 -10.20 11.31 10.32
CA ILE A 30 -10.91 12.35 9.59
C ILE A 30 -11.74 11.72 8.46
N LEU A 31 -11.32 10.54 8.00
CA LEU A 31 -12.04 9.79 6.98
C LEU A 31 -13.08 8.93 7.70
N GLU A 32 -14.32 9.10 7.33
CA GLU A 32 -15.45 8.39 7.94
C GLU A 32 -15.52 6.92 7.52
N GLU A 33 -14.62 6.47 6.64
CA GLU A 33 -14.63 5.11 6.14
C GLU A 33 -13.78 4.20 7.04
N GLU A 34 -14.43 3.17 7.59
CA GLU A 34 -13.74 2.08 8.25
C GLU A 34 -13.19 1.11 7.20
N ILE A 35 -11.91 0.81 7.32
CA ILE A 35 -11.28 -0.18 6.46
C ILE A 35 -11.26 -1.50 7.22
N ASP A 36 -11.74 -2.57 6.57
CA ASP A 36 -11.74 -3.90 7.13
C ASP A 36 -10.32 -4.30 7.56
N VAL A 37 -10.21 -4.82 8.77
CA VAL A 37 -8.93 -5.26 9.34
C VAL A 37 -8.27 -6.31 8.44
N GLU A 38 -9.04 -7.19 7.84
CA GLU A 38 -8.50 -8.18 6.94
C GLU A 38 -7.86 -7.56 5.69
N VAL A 39 -8.48 -6.53 5.15
CA VAL A 39 -7.89 -5.79 4.02
C VAL A 39 -6.58 -5.15 4.44
N GLN A 40 -6.53 -4.56 5.62
CA GLN A 40 -5.30 -3.98 6.16
C GLN A 40 -4.19 -5.04 6.28
N HIS A 41 -4.53 -6.23 6.79
CA HIS A 41 -3.56 -7.33 6.89
C HIS A 41 -3.07 -7.78 5.53
N GLN A 42 -3.97 -7.92 4.56
CA GLN A 42 -3.60 -8.30 3.20
C GLN A 42 -2.68 -7.27 2.56
N TYR A 43 -2.98 -5.99 2.74
CA TYR A 43 -2.15 -4.90 2.24
C TYR A 43 -0.74 -4.98 2.84
N MET A 44 -0.66 -5.14 4.15
CA MET A 44 0.63 -5.20 4.85
C MET A 44 1.44 -6.43 4.44
N ASN A 45 0.79 -7.56 4.28
CA ASN A 45 1.45 -8.79 3.84
C ASN A 45 2.02 -8.65 2.43
N LEU A 46 1.28 -8.07 1.54
CA LEU A 46 1.75 -7.85 0.17
C LEU A 46 2.88 -6.83 0.13
N LEU A 47 2.77 -5.75 0.89
CA LEU A 47 3.83 -4.74 1.02
C LEU A 47 5.12 -5.39 1.53
N GLU A 48 5.03 -6.20 2.57
CA GLU A 48 6.19 -6.90 3.13
C GLU A 48 6.82 -7.84 2.11
N HIS A 49 6.00 -8.58 1.39
CA HIS A 49 6.47 -9.48 0.33
C HIS A 49 7.23 -8.71 -0.75
N LEU A 50 6.71 -7.58 -1.18
CA LEU A 50 7.35 -6.76 -2.20
C LEU A 50 8.69 -6.18 -1.72
N ILE A 51 8.75 -5.74 -0.48
CA ILE A 51 9.99 -5.22 0.11
C ILE A 51 11.04 -6.33 0.20
N LYS A 52 10.64 -7.53 0.61
CA LYS A 52 11.54 -8.67 0.75
C LYS A 52 12.02 -9.24 -0.59
N SER A 53 11.35 -8.93 -1.68
CA SER A 53 11.70 -9.46 -3.00
C SER A 53 13.10 -9.05 -3.45
N GLY A 54 13.66 -7.98 -2.87
CA GLY A 54 14.97 -7.46 -3.23
C GLY A 54 14.97 -6.52 -4.44
N ASP A 55 13.92 -6.53 -5.24
CA ASP A 55 13.80 -5.72 -6.47
C ASP A 55 12.82 -4.56 -6.31
N PHE A 56 12.60 -4.13 -5.09
CA PHE A 56 11.57 -3.13 -4.80
C PHE A 56 11.73 -1.85 -5.62
N LYS A 57 12.97 -1.39 -5.77
CA LYS A 57 13.25 -0.18 -6.56
C LYS A 57 12.85 -0.35 -8.02
N THR A 58 13.21 -1.48 -8.62
CA THR A 58 12.88 -1.80 -10.01
C THR A 58 11.37 -1.93 -10.19
N LEU A 59 10.71 -2.63 -9.25
CA LEU A 59 9.26 -2.77 -9.26
C LEU A 59 8.57 -1.42 -9.19
N ARG A 60 9.07 -0.52 -8.35
CA ARG A 60 8.51 0.82 -8.18
C ARG A 60 8.67 1.65 -9.45
N GLU A 61 9.84 1.60 -10.08
CA GLU A 61 10.08 2.29 -11.34
C GLU A 61 9.14 1.78 -12.45
N ASP A 62 8.97 0.47 -12.52
CA ASP A 62 8.03 -0.16 -13.46
C ASP A 62 6.59 0.28 -13.19
N ALA A 63 6.21 0.36 -11.92
CA ALA A 63 4.88 0.80 -11.54
C ALA A 63 4.59 2.24 -11.99
N ILE A 64 5.58 3.12 -11.93
CA ILE A 64 5.42 4.49 -12.41
C ILE A 64 5.11 4.50 -13.91
N ILE A 65 5.81 3.68 -14.67
CA ILE A 65 5.61 3.56 -16.12
C ILE A 65 4.19 3.05 -16.42
N HIS A 66 3.70 2.14 -15.60
CA HIS A 66 2.41 1.48 -15.80
C HIS A 66 1.29 2.00 -14.90
N ALA A 67 1.44 3.22 -14.37
CA ALA A 67 0.46 3.78 -13.44
C ALA A 67 -0.96 3.83 -14.03
N GLN A 68 -1.10 4.02 -15.33
CA GLN A 68 -2.39 4.09 -16.00
C GLN A 68 -3.13 2.74 -16.04
N ASP A 69 -2.43 1.66 -15.75
CA ASP A 69 -3.06 0.34 -15.64
C ASP A 69 -4.11 0.30 -14.53
N LEU A 70 -4.04 1.22 -13.56
CA LEU A 70 -5.08 1.36 -12.54
C LEU A 70 -6.46 1.60 -13.15
N PHE A 71 -6.51 2.28 -14.29
CA PHE A 71 -7.74 2.67 -14.95
C PHE A 71 -8.12 1.74 -16.11
N ASP A 72 -7.34 0.69 -16.33
CA ASP A 72 -7.58 -0.29 -17.39
C ASP A 72 -8.42 -1.44 -16.87
N GLU A 73 -9.62 -1.58 -17.39
CA GLU A 73 -10.54 -2.65 -16.97
C GLU A 73 -10.01 -4.06 -17.31
N ALA A 74 -9.11 -4.17 -18.30
CA ALA A 74 -8.51 -5.44 -18.67
C ALA A 74 -7.45 -5.91 -17.66
N VAL A 75 -6.95 -5.01 -16.81
CA VAL A 75 -5.97 -5.36 -15.78
C VAL A 75 -6.71 -5.87 -14.54
N ASP A 76 -6.28 -7.01 -14.01
CA ASP A 76 -6.94 -7.64 -12.88
C ASP A 76 -6.68 -6.88 -11.57
N ASP A 77 -7.50 -7.18 -10.56
CA ASP A 77 -7.43 -6.51 -9.26
C ASP A 77 -6.12 -6.81 -8.52
N GLU A 78 -5.56 -8.01 -8.67
CA GLU A 78 -4.30 -8.36 -8.02
C GLU A 78 -3.16 -7.49 -8.54
N ARG A 79 -3.12 -7.25 -9.83
CA ARG A 79 -2.12 -6.34 -10.42
C ARG A 79 -2.33 -4.91 -9.93
N LYS A 80 -3.58 -4.46 -9.85
CA LYS A 80 -3.90 -3.12 -9.37
C LYS A 80 -3.53 -2.93 -7.90
N LYS A 81 -3.74 -3.95 -7.06
CA LYS A 81 -3.31 -3.92 -5.66
C LYS A 81 -1.81 -3.72 -5.55
N THR A 82 -1.04 -4.46 -6.33
CA THR A 82 0.42 -4.33 -6.36
C THR A 82 0.83 -2.93 -6.82
N LEU A 83 0.20 -2.42 -7.88
CA LEU A 83 0.46 -1.06 -8.35
C LEU A 83 0.17 -0.01 -7.29
N LEU A 84 -0.94 -0.13 -6.58
CA LEU A 84 -1.30 0.82 -5.52
C LEU A 84 -0.24 0.87 -4.43
N ILE A 85 0.26 -0.29 -3.99
CA ILE A 85 1.30 -0.35 -2.97
C ILE A 85 2.58 0.30 -3.47
N LEU A 86 3.03 -0.07 -4.67
CA LEU A 86 4.28 0.44 -5.23
C LEU A 86 4.20 1.95 -5.48
N LEU A 87 3.09 2.41 -6.03
CA LEU A 87 2.88 3.84 -6.31
C LEU A 87 2.75 4.66 -5.04
N SER A 88 2.24 4.08 -3.96
CA SER A 88 2.14 4.79 -2.68
C SER A 88 3.49 5.19 -2.11
N MET A 89 4.55 4.53 -2.54
CA MET A 89 5.92 4.80 -2.09
C MET A 89 6.65 5.81 -2.99
N VAL A 90 5.98 6.32 -4.00
CA VAL A 90 6.56 7.31 -4.92
C VAL A 90 6.21 8.71 -4.43
N ASP A 91 7.23 9.53 -4.22
CA ASP A 91 7.05 10.92 -3.80
C ASP A 91 6.84 11.81 -5.04
N ASP A 92 5.64 11.76 -5.59
CA ASP A 92 5.26 12.51 -6.78
C ASP A 92 3.79 12.87 -6.69
N VAL A 93 3.50 14.16 -6.80
CA VAL A 93 2.14 14.70 -6.70
C VAL A 93 1.22 14.13 -7.78
N SER A 94 1.73 13.95 -9.01
CA SER A 94 0.90 13.41 -10.09
C SER A 94 0.50 11.96 -9.83
N ILE A 95 1.40 11.18 -9.25
CA ILE A 95 1.13 9.80 -8.84
C ILE A 95 0.10 9.79 -7.71
N TYR A 96 0.28 10.63 -6.71
CA TYR A 96 -0.69 10.76 -5.62
C TYR A 96 -2.09 11.07 -6.16
N ARG A 97 -2.20 12.00 -7.09
CA ARG A 97 -3.48 12.36 -7.71
C ARG A 97 -4.09 11.24 -8.53
N SER A 98 -3.25 10.41 -9.15
CA SER A 98 -3.73 9.21 -9.86
C SER A 98 -4.37 8.24 -8.89
N ILE A 99 -3.73 7.98 -7.75
CA ILE A 99 -4.29 7.11 -6.72
C ILE A 99 -5.59 7.71 -6.18
N GLU A 100 -5.62 9.00 -5.93
CA GLU A 100 -6.80 9.71 -5.45
C GLU A 100 -7.96 9.58 -6.43
N SER A 101 -7.71 9.76 -7.72
CA SER A 101 -8.72 9.60 -8.76
C SER A 101 -9.24 8.17 -8.81
N PHE A 102 -8.35 7.19 -8.67
CA PHE A 102 -8.76 5.79 -8.62
C PHE A 102 -9.59 5.50 -7.37
N GLN A 103 -9.22 6.05 -6.23
CA GLN A 103 -9.92 5.86 -4.97
C GLN A 103 -11.37 6.36 -5.03
N LYS A 104 -11.64 7.37 -5.85
CA LYS A 104 -12.98 7.90 -6.03
C LYS A 104 -13.89 6.99 -6.84
N GLN A 105 -13.33 6.02 -7.56
CA GLN A 105 -14.13 5.06 -8.30
C GLN A 105 -14.71 4.01 -7.37
N ASP A 106 -15.90 3.54 -7.70
CA ASP A 106 -16.58 2.50 -6.94
C ASP A 106 -16.09 1.12 -7.41
N THR A 107 -14.96 0.69 -6.87
CA THR A 107 -14.34 -0.59 -7.21
C THR A 107 -14.22 -1.47 -5.97
N PRO A 108 -14.13 -2.81 -6.13
CA PRO A 108 -13.94 -3.71 -4.99
C PRO A 108 -12.64 -3.47 -4.22
N ILE A 109 -11.64 -2.86 -4.85
CA ILE A 109 -10.35 -2.59 -4.22
C ILE A 109 -10.19 -1.14 -3.77
N LYS A 110 -11.29 -0.40 -3.72
CA LYS A 110 -11.27 0.97 -3.19
C LYS A 110 -10.59 1.09 -1.82
N PRO A 111 -10.83 0.17 -0.85
CA PRO A 111 -10.11 0.22 0.43
C PRO A 111 -8.60 0.18 0.29
N TRP A 112 -8.08 -0.54 -0.69
CA TRP A 112 -6.65 -0.59 -0.97
C TRP A 112 -6.10 0.77 -1.40
N ALA A 113 -6.84 1.48 -2.23
CA ALA A 113 -6.47 2.82 -2.65
C ALA A 113 -6.51 3.79 -1.45
N THR A 114 -7.48 3.64 -0.57
CA THR A 114 -7.60 4.45 0.63
C THR A 114 -6.37 4.27 1.53
N ILE A 115 -5.92 3.03 1.74
CA ILE A 115 -4.70 2.76 2.50
C ILE A 115 -3.48 3.37 1.78
N ALA A 116 -3.39 3.20 0.47
CA ALA A 116 -2.29 3.72 -0.31
C ALA A 116 -2.14 5.24 -0.17
N LEU A 117 -3.24 5.98 -0.12
CA LEU A 117 -3.23 7.43 0.07
C LEU A 117 -2.72 7.86 1.44
N GLN A 118 -2.70 6.94 2.41
CA GLN A 118 -2.28 7.22 3.78
C GLN A 118 -0.77 7.00 4.00
N GLN A 119 -0.09 6.49 3.04
CA GLN A 119 1.34 6.16 3.14
C GLN A 119 2.26 7.39 3.09
#